data_172641ae8811d7ac716fc3246fe729e3
#
_entry.id   172641ae8811d7ac716fc3246fe729e3
#
_cell.length_a   1.000
_cell.length_b   1.000
_cell.length_c   1.000
_cell.angle_alpha   90.00
_cell.angle_beta   90.00
_cell.angle_gamma   90.00
#
_symmetry.space_group_name_H-M   'P 1'
#
loop_
_entity.id
_entity.type
_entity.pdbx_description
1 polymer ?
#
loop_
_entity_poly.entity_id
_entity_poly.type
_entity_poly.pdbx_seq_one_letter_code
_entity_poly.pdbx_strand_id
1 'polypeptide(L)'
;EMCIRDRYYPAQYEEMKKYIGEGRWHISGSSWDATDALVPSTESFIRNIMLGQQYYRQEFGVESTDIFLPDCFGFGWTLPTIASHCGLIGFSSQKLDWRVHPFYGKSKHPFTIGLWKGIDGSSIMLAHGYDYGRRWNDEDLSENEQLKELAGRTPLNTVYRYYGTGDIGGSPTLASVRSVEKGLRGNGPVEIVSATSDQLYKDYLPYKNHPELPVFDGELLMDVHGTGCYTSQATMKLYNRQNELLGDAAERAAVTAEWLNQAKYPGSTINEAWKRFIYHQFHDDLTGTSI
;
A
#
# COMPACT_ATOMS: atom_id res chain seq x y z
N GLU A 1 -8.26 -8.87 -3.64
CA GLU A 1 -8.17 -10.36 -3.63
C GLU A 1 -9.08 -11.01 -2.59
N MET A 2 -9.19 -10.47 -1.37
CA MET A 2 -10.02 -11.07 -0.32
C MET A 2 -11.50 -11.14 -0.70
N CYS A 3 -12.06 -10.09 -1.29
CA CYS A 3 -13.45 -10.10 -1.78
C CYS A 3 -13.70 -11.11 -2.91
N ILE A 4 -12.67 -11.50 -3.65
CA ILE A 4 -12.77 -12.58 -4.64
C ILE A 4 -12.79 -13.92 -3.93
N ARG A 5 -11.96 -14.10 -2.89
CA ARG A 5 -11.86 -15.37 -2.16
C ARG A 5 -13.13 -15.69 -1.37
N ASP A 6 -13.69 -14.73 -0.65
CA ASP A 6 -14.93 -14.96 0.12
C ASP A 6 -16.09 -15.36 -0.77
N ARG A 7 -16.17 -14.78 -1.97
CA ARG A 7 -17.27 -14.97 -2.91
C ARG A 7 -17.12 -16.23 -3.77
N TYR A 8 -15.92 -16.48 -4.27
CA TYR A 8 -15.67 -17.55 -5.26
C TYR A 8 -14.91 -18.75 -4.72
N TYR A 9 -14.24 -18.63 -3.58
CA TYR A 9 -13.44 -19.66 -2.95
C TYR A 9 -13.70 -19.75 -1.44
N PRO A 10 -14.94 -20.00 -1.00
CA PRO A 10 -15.29 -19.90 0.43
C PRO A 10 -14.52 -20.86 1.34
N ALA A 11 -14.20 -22.07 0.88
CA ALA A 11 -13.41 -23.02 1.68
C ALA A 11 -11.98 -22.50 1.94
N GLN A 12 -11.32 -21.97 0.91
CA GLN A 12 -9.99 -21.35 1.04
C GLN A 12 -10.04 -20.06 1.85
N TYR A 13 -11.16 -19.34 1.83
CA TYR A 13 -11.36 -18.17 2.64
C TYR A 13 -11.43 -18.49 4.14
N GLU A 14 -12.14 -19.54 4.52
CA GLU A 14 -12.18 -20.01 5.90
C GLU A 14 -10.81 -20.52 6.38
N GLU A 15 -10.05 -21.21 5.51
CA GLU A 15 -8.69 -21.61 5.81
C GLU A 15 -7.77 -20.38 6.01
N MET A 16 -7.91 -19.35 5.17
CA MET A 16 -7.19 -18.08 5.33
C MET A 16 -7.50 -17.40 6.66
N LYS A 17 -8.79 -17.33 7.06
CA LYS A 17 -9.21 -16.79 8.37
C LYS A 17 -8.51 -17.52 9.53
N LYS A 18 -8.42 -18.85 9.44
CA LYS A 18 -7.69 -19.64 10.43
C LYS A 18 -6.23 -19.22 10.55
N TYR A 19 -5.53 -19.09 9.42
CA TYR A 19 -4.12 -18.67 9.44
C TYR A 19 -3.93 -17.24 9.92
N ILE A 20 -4.89 -16.34 9.67
CA ILE A 20 -4.89 -14.98 10.24
C ILE A 20 -5.05 -15.04 11.75
N GLY A 21 -6.01 -15.81 12.25
CA GLY A 21 -6.24 -16.01 13.69
C GLY A 21 -5.06 -16.67 14.43
N GLU A 22 -4.30 -17.53 13.74
CA GLU A 22 -3.07 -18.14 14.24
C GLU A 22 -1.85 -17.19 14.16
N GLY A 23 -1.98 -15.99 13.60
CA GLY A 23 -0.87 -15.07 13.37
C GLY A 23 0.11 -15.50 12.26
N ARG A 24 -0.25 -16.50 11.46
CA ARG A 24 0.56 -17.03 10.35
C ARG A 24 0.36 -16.30 9.03
N TRP A 25 -0.70 -15.52 8.95
CA TRP A 25 -1.01 -14.64 7.82
C TRP A 25 -1.27 -13.24 8.33
N HIS A 26 -0.39 -12.32 8.01
CA HIS A 26 -0.52 -10.92 8.41
C HIS A 26 -1.37 -10.13 7.41
N ILE A 27 -2.24 -9.28 7.94
CA ILE A 27 -3.05 -8.35 7.15
C ILE A 27 -2.27 -7.05 6.94
N SER A 28 -2.16 -6.61 5.71
CA SER A 28 -1.42 -5.42 5.29
C SER A 28 -2.21 -4.60 4.28
N GLY A 29 -1.84 -3.34 4.11
CA GLY A 29 -2.27 -2.48 3.03
C GLY A 29 -3.41 -1.53 3.36
N SER A 30 -4.12 -1.72 4.45
CA SER A 30 -5.13 -0.81 5.05
C SER A 30 -6.24 -0.30 4.13
N SER A 31 -6.28 -0.66 2.86
CA SER A 31 -7.19 -0.11 1.86
C SER A 31 -8.21 -1.12 1.38
N TRP A 32 -9.37 -0.63 0.96
CA TRP A 32 -10.40 -1.43 0.29
C TRP A 32 -9.91 -1.95 -1.05
N ASP A 33 -9.22 -1.09 -1.80
CA ASP A 33 -8.55 -1.45 -3.05
C ASP A 33 -7.23 -0.69 -3.21
N ALA A 34 -6.34 -1.18 -4.09
CA ALA A 34 -5.07 -0.54 -4.45
C ALA A 34 -5.31 0.68 -5.35
N THR A 35 -5.83 1.73 -4.76
CA THR A 35 -6.26 2.96 -5.44
C THR A 35 -5.11 3.71 -6.09
N ASP A 36 -5.39 4.42 -7.17
CA ASP A 36 -4.52 5.52 -7.61
C ASP A 36 -4.33 6.54 -6.48
N ALA A 37 -3.14 7.12 -6.40
CA ALA A 37 -2.77 8.00 -5.28
C ALA A 37 -2.64 9.48 -5.67
N LEU A 38 -3.05 9.87 -6.90
CA LEU A 38 -2.97 11.24 -7.39
C LEU A 38 -4.33 11.83 -7.81
N VAL A 39 -5.21 11.03 -8.43
CA VAL A 39 -6.48 11.51 -8.98
C VAL A 39 -7.63 11.53 -7.95
N PRO A 40 -7.78 10.51 -7.08
CA PRO A 40 -8.85 10.51 -6.09
C PRO A 40 -8.78 11.69 -5.14
N SER A 41 -9.94 12.20 -4.73
CA SER A 41 -10.03 13.23 -3.70
C SER A 41 -9.56 12.70 -2.33
N THR A 42 -9.20 13.60 -1.44
CA THR A 42 -8.85 13.28 -0.05
C THR A 42 -9.96 12.46 0.63
N GLU A 43 -11.22 12.82 0.42
CA GLU A 43 -12.38 12.09 0.96
C GLU A 43 -12.43 10.65 0.45
N SER A 44 -12.25 10.45 -0.86
CA SER A 44 -12.22 9.11 -1.44
C SER A 44 -11.10 8.26 -0.87
N PHE A 45 -9.92 8.85 -0.67
CA PHE A 45 -8.77 8.14 -0.11
C PHE A 45 -9.00 7.74 1.36
N ILE A 46 -9.57 8.64 2.17
CA ILE A 46 -9.95 8.36 3.55
C ILE A 46 -10.98 7.21 3.59
N ARG A 47 -12.00 7.25 2.73
CA ARG A 47 -13.02 6.19 2.65
C ARG A 47 -12.45 4.86 2.20
N ASN A 48 -11.49 4.87 1.30
CA ASN A 48 -10.80 3.64 0.89
C ASN A 48 -10.11 2.97 2.10
N ILE A 49 -9.39 3.74 2.92
CA ILE A 49 -8.78 3.24 4.15
C ILE A 49 -9.85 2.78 5.15
N MET A 50 -10.88 3.59 5.39
CA MET A 50 -11.96 3.27 6.34
C MET A 50 -12.68 1.96 5.96
N LEU A 51 -13.03 1.77 4.71
CA LEU A 51 -13.70 0.56 4.22
C LEU A 51 -12.80 -0.67 4.33
N GLY A 52 -11.52 -0.55 4.01
CA GLY A 52 -10.53 -1.61 4.19
C GLY A 52 -10.39 -2.02 5.66
N GLN A 53 -10.18 -1.05 6.54
CA GLN A 53 -10.06 -1.28 7.98
C GLN A 53 -11.36 -1.85 8.59
N GLN A 54 -12.53 -1.36 8.16
CA GLN A 54 -13.82 -1.91 8.59
C GLN A 54 -13.96 -3.37 8.19
N TYR A 55 -13.58 -3.72 6.96
CA TYR A 55 -13.61 -5.09 6.48
C TYR A 55 -12.68 -5.99 7.30
N TYR A 56 -11.44 -5.57 7.56
CA TYR A 56 -10.48 -6.34 8.35
C TYR A 56 -10.95 -6.57 9.77
N ARG A 57 -11.54 -5.56 10.42
CA ARG A 57 -12.13 -5.70 11.76
C ARG A 57 -13.31 -6.68 11.78
N GLN A 58 -14.20 -6.57 10.80
CA GLN A 58 -15.42 -7.41 10.74
C GLN A 58 -15.10 -8.86 10.40
N GLU A 59 -14.18 -9.10 9.45
CA GLU A 59 -13.90 -10.43 8.95
C GLU A 59 -12.82 -11.16 9.75
N PHE A 60 -11.84 -10.44 10.28
CA PHE A 60 -10.66 -11.05 10.89
C PHE A 60 -10.38 -10.59 12.32
N GLY A 61 -11.07 -9.59 12.82
CA GLY A 61 -10.83 -9.04 14.16
C GLY A 61 -9.50 -8.30 14.31
N VAL A 62 -8.89 -7.87 13.21
CA VAL A 62 -7.58 -7.20 13.17
C VAL A 62 -7.64 -5.87 12.42
N GLU A 63 -6.61 -5.06 12.59
CA GLU A 63 -6.38 -3.83 11.84
C GLU A 63 -5.00 -3.89 11.17
N SER A 64 -4.88 -3.23 10.03
CA SER A 64 -3.58 -2.98 9.40
C SER A 64 -3.07 -1.60 9.81
N THR A 65 -1.76 -1.47 9.94
CA THR A 65 -1.09 -0.22 10.34
C THR A 65 -0.21 0.38 9.25
N ASP A 66 -0.21 -0.21 8.05
CA ASP A 66 0.61 0.20 6.92
C ASP A 66 -0.23 0.38 5.65
N ILE A 67 0.27 1.19 4.73
CA ILE A 67 -0.22 1.27 3.36
C ILE A 67 0.80 0.62 2.42
N PHE A 68 0.33 -0.26 1.55
CA PHE A 68 1.12 -0.87 0.49
C PHE A 68 0.49 -0.58 -0.87
N LEU A 69 1.13 0.32 -1.63
CA LEU A 69 0.74 0.68 -2.98
C LEU A 69 1.93 0.48 -3.92
N PRO A 70 2.20 -0.77 -4.33
CA PRO A 70 3.42 -1.09 -5.06
C PRO A 70 3.44 -0.54 -6.48
N ASP A 71 2.30 -0.28 -7.08
CA ASP A 71 2.17 -0.11 -8.53
C ASP A 71 1.59 1.23 -8.98
N CYS A 72 1.24 2.14 -8.06
CA CYS A 72 0.72 3.46 -8.41
C CYS A 72 1.80 4.33 -9.07
N PHE A 73 1.38 5.21 -9.98
CA PHE A 73 2.28 5.99 -10.84
C PHE A 73 2.67 7.36 -10.24
N GLY A 74 2.80 7.41 -8.94
CA GLY A 74 3.17 8.57 -8.16
C GLY A 74 2.26 8.76 -6.95
N PHE A 75 2.70 9.61 -6.01
CA PHE A 75 2.01 9.81 -4.73
C PHE A 75 1.99 11.28 -4.37
N GLY A 76 0.80 11.79 -4.07
CA GLY A 76 0.59 13.16 -3.67
C GLY A 76 1.09 13.46 -2.25
N TRP A 77 1.49 14.68 -2.02
CA TRP A 77 2.00 15.16 -0.72
C TRP A 77 0.97 15.10 0.42
N THR A 78 -0.31 14.95 0.10
CA THR A 78 -1.38 14.77 1.09
C THR A 78 -1.43 13.36 1.68
N LEU A 79 -0.82 12.36 1.03
CA LEU A 79 -0.90 10.97 1.46
C LEU A 79 -0.34 10.75 2.87
N PRO A 80 0.85 11.24 3.25
CA PRO A 80 1.34 11.05 4.62
C PRO A 80 0.46 11.73 5.68
N THR A 81 -0.16 12.87 5.37
CA THR A 81 -1.16 13.52 6.24
C THR A 81 -2.36 12.59 6.44
N ILE A 82 -2.98 12.12 5.36
CA ILE A 82 -4.13 11.22 5.42
C ILE A 82 -3.79 9.96 6.22
N ALA A 83 -2.68 9.31 5.88
CA ALA A 83 -2.24 8.09 6.53
C ALA A 83 -2.04 8.28 8.05
N SER A 84 -1.34 9.33 8.44
CA SER A 84 -1.11 9.67 9.85
C SER A 84 -2.42 9.89 10.62
N HIS A 85 -3.35 10.64 10.05
CA HIS A 85 -4.67 10.89 10.66
C HIS A 85 -5.58 9.65 10.68
N CYS A 86 -5.35 8.70 9.78
CA CYS A 86 -6.00 7.39 9.83
C CYS A 86 -5.33 6.38 10.78
N GLY A 87 -4.31 6.79 11.54
CA GLY A 87 -3.60 5.94 12.49
C GLY A 87 -2.57 5.00 11.87
N LEU A 88 -2.21 5.22 10.61
CA LEU A 88 -1.22 4.41 9.91
C LEU A 88 0.19 4.94 10.17
N ILE A 89 1.15 4.03 10.30
CA ILE A 89 2.51 4.35 10.72
C ILE A 89 3.54 4.21 9.60
N GLY A 90 3.17 3.54 8.50
CA GLY A 90 4.10 3.26 7.42
C GLY A 90 3.46 3.17 6.05
N PHE A 91 4.27 3.43 5.07
CA PHE A 91 3.95 3.35 3.65
C PHE A 91 5.07 2.66 2.90
N SER A 92 4.73 1.76 2.00
CA SER A 92 5.70 1.16 1.09
C SER A 92 5.21 1.15 -0.35
N SER A 93 6.17 1.33 -1.24
CA SER A 93 6.00 1.24 -2.69
C SER A 93 7.30 0.78 -3.34
N GLN A 94 7.22 0.23 -4.54
CA GLN A 94 8.38 -0.09 -5.37
C GLN A 94 8.48 0.77 -6.62
N LYS A 95 7.38 1.39 -7.05
CA LYS A 95 7.26 1.99 -8.38
C LYS A 95 8.29 3.10 -8.64
N LEU A 96 8.67 3.84 -7.63
CA LEU A 96 9.66 4.91 -7.72
C LEU A 96 11.12 4.40 -7.84
N ASP A 97 11.40 3.12 -7.62
CA ASP A 97 12.75 2.55 -7.69
C ASP A 97 13.17 2.08 -9.09
N TRP A 98 12.51 2.50 -10.11
CA TRP A 98 12.92 2.23 -11.49
C TRP A 98 14.17 3.05 -11.83
N ARG A 99 15.29 2.67 -11.20
CA ARG A 99 16.53 3.46 -11.10
C ARG A 99 17.21 3.72 -12.43
N VAL A 100 17.15 2.80 -13.34
CA VAL A 100 17.82 2.92 -14.63
C VAL A 100 17.09 2.06 -15.65
N HIS A 101 15.92 2.44 -16.05
CA HIS A 101 15.40 1.90 -17.30
C HIS A 101 15.99 2.74 -18.44
N PRO A 102 16.54 2.13 -19.51
CA PRO A 102 17.14 2.89 -20.62
C PRO A 102 16.18 3.91 -21.24
N PHE A 103 14.87 3.72 -21.08
CA PHE A 103 13.81 4.56 -21.61
C PHE A 103 13.16 5.50 -20.58
N TYR A 104 13.30 5.27 -19.26
CA TYR A 104 12.50 5.93 -18.23
C TYR A 104 13.28 6.82 -17.26
N GLY A 105 14.60 6.96 -17.45
CA GLY A 105 15.41 7.85 -16.62
C GLY A 105 15.77 7.29 -15.24
N LYS A 106 16.20 8.16 -14.34
CA LYS A 106 16.62 7.82 -12.97
C LYS A 106 15.45 7.98 -12.01
N SER A 107 15.34 7.07 -11.06
CA SER A 107 14.42 7.24 -9.91
C SER A 107 14.80 8.49 -9.11
N LYS A 108 13.78 9.21 -8.66
CA LYS A 108 13.89 10.39 -7.80
C LYS A 108 13.51 10.12 -6.35
N HIS A 109 13.42 8.85 -5.93
CA HIS A 109 13.12 8.60 -4.53
C HIS A 109 14.24 9.17 -3.63
N PRO A 110 13.86 9.82 -2.54
CA PRO A 110 14.83 10.55 -1.72
C PRO A 110 15.73 9.63 -0.89
N PHE A 111 15.22 8.46 -0.51
CA PHE A 111 15.91 7.48 0.32
C PHE A 111 15.18 6.12 0.27
N THR A 112 15.81 5.08 0.81
CA THR A 112 15.22 3.74 0.91
C THR A 112 14.31 3.59 2.13
N ILE A 113 14.73 4.12 3.27
CA ILE A 113 13.97 4.15 4.53
C ILE A 113 14.13 5.53 5.14
N GLY A 114 13.02 6.14 5.56
CA GLY A 114 13.03 7.45 6.17
C GLY A 114 11.64 7.91 6.58
N LEU A 115 11.48 9.19 6.85
CA LEU A 115 10.21 9.82 7.15
C LEU A 115 9.68 10.57 5.93
N TRP A 116 8.42 10.37 5.64
CA TRP A 116 7.68 11.20 4.67
C TRP A 116 6.76 12.14 5.42
N LYS A 117 7.02 13.44 5.28
CA LYS A 117 6.30 14.50 5.99
C LYS A 117 5.16 15.03 5.12
N GLY A 118 4.01 15.15 5.73
CA GLY A 118 2.79 15.68 5.10
C GLY A 118 2.69 17.21 5.19
N ILE A 119 1.70 17.75 4.50
CA ILE A 119 1.46 19.20 4.39
C ILE A 119 1.15 19.89 5.73
N ASP A 120 0.63 19.15 6.71
CA ASP A 120 0.32 19.62 8.06
C ASP A 120 1.45 19.41 9.07
N GLY A 121 2.59 18.87 8.61
CA GLY A 121 3.73 18.53 9.46
C GLY A 121 3.68 17.16 10.12
N SER A 122 2.57 16.42 10.00
CA SER A 122 2.53 15.00 10.37
C SER A 122 3.48 14.17 9.53
N SER A 123 3.85 12.99 9.98
CA SER A 123 4.76 12.14 9.23
C SER A 123 4.50 10.66 9.46
N ILE A 124 4.80 9.86 8.44
CA ILE A 124 4.80 8.40 8.49
C ILE A 124 6.16 7.87 8.05
N MET A 125 6.46 6.62 8.41
CA MET A 125 7.63 5.93 7.86
C MET A 125 7.40 5.63 6.38
N LEU A 126 8.44 5.79 5.58
CA LEU A 126 8.48 5.40 4.17
C LEU A 126 9.55 4.33 3.98
N ALA A 127 9.15 3.17 3.49
CA ALA A 127 10.06 2.14 2.99
C ALA A 127 9.87 2.01 1.48
N HIS A 128 10.93 2.26 0.75
CA HIS A 128 10.87 2.40 -0.69
C HIS A 128 12.02 1.67 -1.38
N GLY A 129 11.77 1.21 -2.57
CA GLY A 129 12.88 0.94 -3.45
C GLY A 129 13.19 -0.50 -3.71
N TYR A 130 12.21 -1.42 -3.70
CA TYR A 130 12.55 -2.80 -4.05
C TYR A 130 11.39 -3.53 -4.72
N ASP A 131 11.74 -4.27 -5.76
CA ASP A 131 10.87 -5.12 -6.51
C ASP A 131 10.13 -6.13 -5.59
N TYR A 132 8.81 -6.05 -5.57
CA TYR A 132 7.95 -6.98 -4.83
C TYR A 132 7.94 -8.40 -5.45
N GLY A 133 8.40 -8.53 -6.69
CA GLY A 133 8.54 -9.79 -7.41
C GLY A 133 9.89 -10.49 -7.23
N ARG A 134 10.71 -10.08 -6.25
CA ARG A 134 12.05 -10.66 -6.05
C ARG A 134 12.02 -12.17 -5.88
N ARG A 135 12.84 -12.87 -6.64
CA ARG A 135 13.06 -14.31 -6.57
C ARG A 135 14.49 -14.60 -6.14
N TRP A 136 14.63 -15.62 -5.31
CA TRP A 136 15.90 -16.14 -4.82
C TRP A 136 16.11 -17.55 -5.36
N ASN A 137 17.37 -17.99 -5.51
CA ASN A 137 17.75 -19.22 -6.20
C ASN A 137 18.32 -20.29 -5.26
N ASP A 138 17.65 -20.57 -4.14
CA ASP A 138 18.07 -21.58 -3.16
C ASP A 138 19.43 -21.28 -2.50
N GLU A 139 19.77 -20.00 -2.35
CA GLU A 139 20.98 -19.47 -1.74
C GLU A 139 20.81 -19.21 -0.24
N ASP A 140 21.91 -19.13 0.52
CA ASP A 140 21.89 -18.65 1.90
C ASP A 140 21.89 -17.10 1.91
N LEU A 141 20.77 -16.51 2.31
CA LEU A 141 20.62 -15.06 2.31
C LEU A 141 21.50 -14.37 3.38
N SER A 142 21.93 -15.08 4.42
CA SER A 142 22.81 -14.51 5.43
C SER A 142 24.21 -14.20 4.88
N GLU A 143 24.62 -14.87 3.79
CA GLU A 143 25.87 -14.67 3.07
C GLU A 143 25.73 -13.76 1.84
N ASN A 144 24.55 -13.19 1.60
CA ASN A 144 24.26 -12.43 0.38
C ASN A 144 24.88 -11.02 0.44
N GLU A 145 25.96 -10.80 -0.33
CA GLU A 145 26.70 -9.54 -0.37
C GLU A 145 25.83 -8.35 -0.86
N GLN A 146 24.83 -8.59 -1.73
CA GLN A 146 23.94 -7.52 -2.16
C GLN A 146 23.05 -7.02 -1.01
N LEU A 147 22.53 -7.93 -0.18
CA LEU A 147 21.76 -7.57 1.01
C LEU A 147 22.61 -6.83 2.03
N LYS A 148 23.85 -7.28 2.25
CA LYS A 148 24.82 -6.63 3.13
C LYS A 148 25.11 -5.20 2.66
N GLU A 149 25.40 -5.01 1.37
CA GLU A 149 25.66 -3.70 0.80
C GLU A 149 24.44 -2.78 0.93
N LEU A 150 23.26 -3.30 0.65
CA LEU A 150 22.01 -2.54 0.76
C LEU A 150 21.70 -2.14 2.20
N ALA A 151 21.86 -3.06 3.15
CA ALA A 151 21.67 -2.76 4.57
C ALA A 151 22.63 -1.67 5.05
N GLY A 152 23.90 -1.75 4.67
CA GLY A 152 24.91 -0.75 5.02
C GLY A 152 24.68 0.66 4.45
N ARG A 153 23.74 0.81 3.52
CA ARG A 153 23.31 2.12 2.94
C ARG A 153 22.11 2.72 3.63
N THR A 154 21.48 2.02 4.56
CA THR A 154 20.27 2.46 5.24
C THR A 154 20.58 2.86 6.69
N PRO A 155 19.78 3.74 7.29
CA PRO A 155 19.84 3.99 8.72
C PRO A 155 19.66 2.67 9.50
N LEU A 156 20.39 2.52 10.61
CA LEU A 156 20.38 1.33 11.48
C LEU A 156 20.76 0.02 10.77
N ASN A 157 21.42 0.10 9.61
CA ASN A 157 21.89 -1.06 8.82
C ASN A 157 20.80 -2.11 8.57
N THR A 158 19.57 -1.66 8.35
CA THR A 158 18.42 -2.53 8.10
C THR A 158 17.87 -2.32 6.71
N VAL A 159 17.51 -3.39 6.04
CA VAL A 159 16.82 -3.35 4.75
C VAL A 159 15.53 -4.16 4.82
N TYR A 160 14.49 -3.63 4.22
CA TYR A 160 13.20 -4.28 4.07
C TYR A 160 13.04 -4.81 2.65
N ARG A 161 12.69 -6.09 2.53
CA ARG A 161 12.57 -6.75 1.21
C ARG A 161 11.33 -7.60 1.13
N TYR A 162 10.51 -7.33 0.14
CA TYR A 162 9.52 -8.30 -0.31
C TYR A 162 10.20 -9.39 -1.15
N TYR A 163 9.59 -10.55 -1.21
CA TYR A 163 9.92 -11.61 -2.15
C TYR A 163 8.65 -12.32 -2.59
N GLY A 164 8.63 -12.81 -3.83
CA GLY A 164 7.44 -13.46 -4.37
C GLY A 164 7.36 -13.34 -5.88
N THR A 165 6.14 -13.34 -6.38
CA THR A 165 5.83 -13.18 -7.81
C THR A 165 5.00 -11.91 -8.00
N GLY A 166 5.55 -10.94 -8.70
CA GLY A 166 4.88 -9.68 -9.04
C GLY A 166 4.23 -9.72 -10.42
N ASP A 167 3.43 -8.72 -10.75
CA ASP A 167 2.68 -8.44 -12.00
C ASP A 167 1.65 -9.49 -12.41
N ILE A 168 1.99 -10.73 -12.36
CA ILE A 168 1.14 -11.84 -12.85
C ILE A 168 0.39 -12.57 -11.73
N GLY A 169 0.54 -12.12 -10.49
CA GLY A 169 0.05 -12.82 -9.31
C GLY A 169 0.78 -14.15 -9.09
N GLY A 170 0.64 -14.71 -7.91
CA GLY A 170 1.22 -15.99 -7.55
C GLY A 170 1.86 -16.00 -6.17
N SER A 171 2.39 -17.15 -5.80
CA SER A 171 3.14 -17.38 -4.57
C SER A 171 4.65 -17.26 -4.80
N PRO A 172 5.45 -17.11 -3.72
CA PRO A 172 6.89 -17.31 -3.79
C PRO A 172 7.25 -18.69 -4.36
N THR A 173 8.35 -18.76 -5.10
CA THR A 173 8.88 -20.05 -5.57
C THR A 173 9.45 -20.86 -4.40
N LEU A 174 9.46 -22.19 -4.52
CA LEU A 174 10.10 -23.05 -3.52
C LEU A 174 11.57 -22.69 -3.30
N ALA A 175 12.29 -22.31 -4.34
CA ALA A 175 13.68 -21.85 -4.24
C ALA A 175 13.80 -20.61 -3.36
N SER A 176 12.90 -19.63 -3.54
CA SER A 176 12.86 -18.43 -2.70
C SER A 176 12.55 -18.75 -1.24
N VAL A 177 11.59 -19.63 -0.99
CA VAL A 177 11.25 -20.06 0.38
C VAL A 177 12.46 -20.75 1.04
N ARG A 178 13.14 -21.65 0.34
CA ARG A 178 14.35 -22.32 0.83
C ARG A 178 15.48 -21.34 1.11
N SER A 179 15.64 -20.31 0.27
CA SER A 179 16.64 -19.27 0.52
C SER A 179 16.36 -18.52 1.83
N VAL A 180 15.10 -18.16 2.07
CA VAL A 180 14.69 -17.52 3.33
C VAL A 180 14.94 -18.45 4.52
N GLU A 181 14.55 -19.74 4.42
CA GLU A 181 14.79 -20.74 5.48
C GLU A 181 16.28 -20.93 5.78
N LYS A 182 17.14 -20.95 4.76
CA LYS A 182 18.59 -21.03 4.94
C LYS A 182 19.10 -19.77 5.63
N GLY A 183 18.71 -18.58 5.16
CA GLY A 183 19.11 -17.32 5.75
C GLY A 183 18.69 -17.18 7.22
N LEU A 184 17.47 -17.61 7.59
CA LEU A 184 16.99 -17.61 8.98
C LEU A 184 17.83 -18.51 9.92
N ARG A 185 18.54 -19.51 9.39
CA ARG A 185 19.41 -20.43 10.12
C ARG A 185 20.90 -20.14 9.89
N GLY A 186 21.18 -19.25 8.96
CA GLY A 186 22.55 -18.88 8.58
C GLY A 186 23.30 -18.15 9.68
N ASN A 187 24.63 -18.15 9.59
CA ASN A 187 25.52 -17.44 10.50
C ASN A 187 26.39 -16.43 9.72
N GLY A 188 25.94 -16.02 8.56
CA GLY A 188 26.63 -15.05 7.74
C GLY A 188 26.61 -13.62 8.33
N PRO A 189 27.21 -12.65 7.64
CA PRO A 189 27.31 -11.27 8.12
C PRO A 189 25.97 -10.51 8.10
N VAL A 190 24.90 -11.09 7.53
CA VAL A 190 23.56 -10.48 7.46
C VAL A 190 22.60 -11.32 8.29
N GLU A 191 22.01 -10.73 9.30
CA GLU A 191 20.89 -11.34 10.02
C GLU A 191 19.63 -11.29 9.15
N ILE A 192 19.03 -12.44 8.91
CA ILE A 192 17.76 -12.55 8.16
C ILE A 192 16.63 -12.79 9.15
N VAL A 193 15.61 -11.93 9.06
CA VAL A 193 14.40 -11.98 9.90
C VAL A 193 13.18 -12.11 9.02
N SER A 194 12.28 -13.03 9.30
CA SER A 194 10.95 -13.06 8.71
C SER A 194 10.04 -12.14 9.49
N ALA A 195 9.52 -11.13 8.83
CA ALA A 195 8.79 -10.05 9.47
C ALA A 195 7.42 -9.82 8.80
N THR A 196 6.50 -9.22 9.55
CA THR A 196 5.26 -8.69 9.01
C THR A 196 5.54 -7.40 8.22
N SER A 197 4.62 -7.00 7.34
CA SER A 197 4.79 -5.81 6.49
C SER A 197 4.99 -4.52 7.29
N ASP A 198 4.42 -4.43 8.47
CA ASP A 198 4.48 -3.26 9.35
C ASP A 198 5.60 -3.31 10.40
N GLN A 199 6.32 -4.44 10.51
CA GLN A 199 7.35 -4.62 11.55
C GLN A 199 8.47 -3.60 11.41
N LEU A 200 8.94 -3.36 10.19
CA LEU A 200 9.97 -2.34 9.94
C LEU A 200 9.57 -0.97 10.52
N TYR A 201 8.32 -0.57 10.29
CA TYR A 201 7.84 0.74 10.76
C TYR A 201 7.78 0.80 12.28
N LYS A 202 7.33 -0.28 12.92
CA LYS A 202 7.31 -0.42 14.39
C LYS A 202 8.71 -0.34 14.96
N ASP A 203 9.68 -0.99 14.33
CA ASP A 203 11.08 -0.99 14.77
C ASP A 203 11.72 0.39 14.62
N TYR A 204 11.36 1.16 13.60
CA TYR A 204 11.88 2.50 13.37
C TYR A 204 11.14 3.62 14.11
N LEU A 205 9.92 3.41 14.58
CA LEU A 205 9.16 4.44 15.32
C LEU A 205 9.92 5.05 16.50
N PRO A 206 10.67 4.29 17.33
CA PRO A 206 11.47 4.87 18.42
C PRO A 206 12.56 5.82 17.93
N TYR A 207 13.00 5.68 16.69
CA TYR A 207 14.08 6.45 16.06
C TYR A 207 13.57 7.58 15.17
N LYS A 208 12.26 7.87 15.12
CA LYS A 208 11.69 8.90 14.24
C LYS A 208 12.32 10.29 14.37
N ASN A 209 12.91 10.59 15.51
CA ASN A 209 13.61 11.84 15.79
C ASN A 209 15.14 11.70 15.70
N HIS A 210 15.66 10.56 15.23
CA HIS A 210 17.09 10.34 15.09
C HIS A 210 17.65 11.25 13.98
N PRO A 211 18.75 11.97 14.21
CA PRO A 211 19.29 12.95 13.26
C PRO A 211 19.72 12.35 11.92
N GLU A 212 20.05 11.08 11.89
CA GLU A 212 20.43 10.38 10.67
C GLU A 212 19.25 9.80 9.88
N LEU A 213 18.05 9.81 10.45
CA LEU A 213 16.87 9.35 9.72
C LEU A 213 16.46 10.41 8.71
N PRO A 214 16.55 10.14 7.40
CA PRO A 214 16.25 11.13 6.38
C PRO A 214 14.75 11.49 6.40
N VAL A 215 14.46 12.75 6.14
CA VAL A 215 13.10 13.28 6.05
C VAL A 215 12.89 13.84 4.65
N PHE A 216 11.81 13.43 4.02
CA PHE A 216 11.35 13.99 2.75
C PHE A 216 10.05 14.77 2.96
N ASP A 217 10.01 15.97 2.37
CA ASP A 217 8.89 16.90 2.44
C ASP A 217 8.51 17.28 1.01
N GLY A 218 7.44 16.70 0.48
CA GLY A 218 7.04 16.92 -0.90
C GLY A 218 6.30 15.73 -1.53
N GLU A 219 6.08 15.82 -2.83
CA GLU A 219 5.43 14.79 -3.65
C GLU A 219 6.44 13.75 -4.15
N LEU A 220 6.01 12.51 -4.26
CA LEU A 220 6.77 11.41 -4.83
C LEU A 220 6.24 11.10 -6.23
N LEU A 221 6.66 11.90 -7.21
CA LEU A 221 6.19 11.80 -8.58
C LEU A 221 7.14 11.00 -9.47
N MET A 222 6.57 10.32 -10.45
CA MET A 222 7.30 9.67 -11.53
C MET A 222 7.57 10.66 -12.66
N ASP A 223 8.73 10.54 -13.32
CA ASP A 223 9.11 11.44 -14.41
C ASP A 223 8.56 11.01 -15.77
N VAL A 224 8.61 9.71 -16.05
CA VAL A 224 8.34 9.18 -17.40
C VAL A 224 7.39 8.00 -17.36
N HIS A 225 7.68 6.97 -16.55
CA HIS A 225 6.86 5.77 -16.51
C HIS A 225 5.48 6.05 -15.90
N GLY A 226 4.43 5.74 -16.64
CA GLY A 226 3.04 5.88 -16.19
C GLY A 226 2.48 7.31 -16.18
N THR A 227 3.31 8.36 -16.36
CA THR A 227 2.83 9.74 -16.32
C THR A 227 1.82 10.08 -17.40
N GLY A 228 1.94 9.48 -18.58
CA GLY A 228 1.00 9.62 -19.69
C GLY A 228 -0.41 9.08 -19.39
N CYS A 229 -0.55 8.16 -18.44
CA CYS A 229 -1.83 7.60 -18.04
C CYS A 229 -2.78 8.67 -17.47
N TYR A 230 -2.24 9.69 -16.80
CA TYR A 230 -3.03 10.78 -16.21
C TYR A 230 -3.67 11.71 -17.25
N THR A 231 -3.21 11.67 -18.48
CA THR A 231 -3.76 12.46 -19.59
C THR A 231 -4.53 11.61 -20.61
N SER A 232 -4.47 10.28 -20.48
CA SER A 232 -5.23 9.36 -21.32
C SER A 232 -6.64 9.15 -20.75
N GLN A 233 -7.58 8.69 -21.59
CA GLN A 233 -8.94 8.33 -21.19
C GLN A 233 -9.60 9.35 -20.24
N ALA A 234 -9.66 10.62 -20.65
CA ALA A 234 -10.14 11.73 -19.84
C ALA A 234 -11.56 11.49 -19.27
N THR A 235 -12.37 10.68 -19.92
CA THR A 235 -13.73 10.32 -19.48
C THR A 235 -13.71 9.59 -18.14
N MET A 236 -12.72 8.74 -17.89
CA MET A 236 -12.57 8.04 -16.59
C MET A 236 -12.34 9.05 -15.45
N LYS A 237 -11.46 10.01 -15.65
CA LYS A 237 -11.20 11.09 -14.69
C LYS A 237 -12.42 11.98 -14.46
N LEU A 238 -13.15 12.29 -15.54
CA LEU A 238 -14.39 13.05 -15.47
C LEU A 238 -15.44 12.31 -14.63
N TYR A 239 -15.68 11.03 -14.90
CA TYR A 239 -16.65 10.23 -14.15
C TYR A 239 -16.21 10.03 -12.70
N ASN A 240 -14.93 9.82 -12.45
CA ASN A 240 -14.41 9.79 -11.07
C ASN A 240 -14.83 11.06 -10.32
N ARG A 241 -14.54 12.24 -10.87
CA ARG A 241 -14.86 13.50 -10.22
C ARG A 241 -16.36 13.72 -10.05
N GLN A 242 -17.16 13.34 -11.06
CA GLN A 242 -18.63 13.42 -10.96
C GLN A 242 -19.17 12.52 -9.84
N ASN A 243 -18.67 11.29 -9.73
CA ASN A 243 -19.09 10.35 -8.70
C ASN A 243 -18.71 10.80 -7.29
N GLU A 244 -17.53 11.40 -7.11
CA GLU A 244 -17.13 12.02 -5.84
C GLU A 244 -18.12 13.09 -5.40
N LEU A 245 -18.47 14.00 -6.31
CA LEU A 245 -19.43 15.08 -6.04
C LEU A 245 -20.85 14.56 -5.80
N LEU A 246 -21.28 13.56 -6.56
CA LEU A 246 -22.60 12.94 -6.39
C LEU A 246 -22.69 12.17 -5.08
N GLY A 247 -21.65 11.45 -4.66
CA GLY A 247 -21.60 10.74 -3.38
C GLY A 247 -21.77 11.70 -2.21
N ASP A 248 -21.01 12.79 -2.17
CA ASP A 248 -21.13 13.81 -1.14
C ASP A 248 -22.53 14.46 -1.13
N ALA A 249 -23.04 14.83 -2.31
CA ALA A 249 -24.38 15.42 -2.43
C ALA A 249 -25.49 14.48 -1.98
N ALA A 250 -25.40 13.20 -2.34
CA ALA A 250 -26.38 12.18 -1.95
C ALA A 250 -26.40 11.96 -0.43
N GLU A 251 -25.24 11.89 0.22
CA GLU A 251 -25.18 11.77 1.67
C GLU A 251 -25.75 12.99 2.39
N ARG A 252 -25.37 14.19 1.97
CA ARG A 252 -25.91 15.42 2.56
C ARG A 252 -27.42 15.52 2.40
N ALA A 253 -27.97 15.19 1.23
CA ALA A 253 -29.39 15.17 0.98
C ALA A 253 -30.10 14.11 1.85
N ALA A 254 -29.52 12.92 1.97
CA ALA A 254 -30.08 11.83 2.78
C ALA A 254 -30.11 12.18 4.28
N VAL A 255 -29.04 12.74 4.82
CA VAL A 255 -28.98 13.23 6.21
C VAL A 255 -30.02 14.33 6.44
N THR A 256 -30.15 15.27 5.50
CA THR A 256 -31.15 16.35 5.61
C THR A 256 -32.57 15.80 5.58
N ALA A 257 -32.86 14.84 4.70
CA ALA A 257 -34.16 14.21 4.61
C ALA A 257 -34.54 13.46 5.89
N GLU A 258 -33.59 12.74 6.50
CA GLU A 258 -33.80 12.06 7.78
C GLU A 258 -34.03 13.06 8.92
N TRP A 259 -33.21 14.10 8.99
CA TRP A 259 -33.36 15.16 9.99
C TRP A 259 -34.73 15.87 9.91
N LEU A 260 -35.25 16.05 8.69
CA LEU A 260 -36.57 16.62 8.45
C LEU A 260 -37.70 15.58 8.56
N ASN A 261 -37.42 14.35 8.97
CA ASN A 261 -38.39 13.23 9.05
C ASN A 261 -39.11 12.93 7.71
N GLN A 262 -38.48 13.18 6.58
CA GLN A 262 -39.01 12.92 5.25
C GLN A 262 -38.68 11.49 4.76
N ALA A 263 -37.49 10.97 5.10
CA ALA A 263 -37.06 9.64 4.73
C ALA A 263 -36.00 9.12 5.71
N LYS A 264 -35.84 7.80 5.82
CA LYS A 264 -34.74 7.19 6.56
C LYS A 264 -33.43 7.30 5.75
N TYR A 265 -32.32 7.47 6.43
CA TYR A 265 -31.01 7.46 5.80
C TYR A 265 -30.73 6.08 5.16
N PRO A 266 -30.47 6.03 3.84
CA PRO A 266 -30.28 4.77 3.11
C PRO A 266 -28.83 4.26 3.22
N GLY A 267 -28.37 4.04 4.44
CA GLY A 267 -26.96 3.78 4.75
C GLY A 267 -26.35 2.59 4.01
N SER A 268 -27.10 1.48 3.89
CA SER A 268 -26.63 0.30 3.15
C SER A 268 -26.43 0.58 1.67
N THR A 269 -27.36 1.31 1.04
CA THR A 269 -27.29 1.68 -0.39
C THR A 269 -26.11 2.62 -0.65
N ILE A 270 -25.94 3.62 0.20
CA ILE A 270 -24.82 4.59 0.08
C ILE A 270 -23.49 3.88 0.31
N ASN A 271 -23.39 3.01 1.32
CA ASN A 271 -22.16 2.26 1.57
C ASN A 271 -21.79 1.33 0.41
N GLU A 272 -22.76 0.64 -0.17
CA GLU A 272 -22.52 -0.21 -1.35
C GLU A 272 -22.13 0.62 -2.58
N ALA A 273 -22.72 1.79 -2.77
CA ALA A 273 -22.36 2.70 -3.84
C ALA A 273 -20.90 3.18 -3.69
N TRP A 274 -20.48 3.56 -2.48
CA TRP A 274 -19.09 3.93 -2.21
C TRP A 274 -18.11 2.78 -2.43
N LYS A 275 -18.43 1.57 -2.00
CA LYS A 275 -17.59 0.39 -2.24
C LYS A 275 -17.34 0.15 -3.72
N ARG A 276 -18.40 0.22 -4.53
CA ARG A 276 -18.30 0.06 -5.99
C ARG A 276 -17.53 1.19 -6.64
N PHE A 277 -17.77 2.40 -6.21
CA PHE A 277 -17.10 3.57 -6.75
C PHE A 277 -15.59 3.55 -6.44
N ILE A 278 -15.21 3.28 -5.19
CA ILE A 278 -13.81 3.21 -4.77
C ILE A 278 -13.08 2.07 -5.49
N TYR A 279 -13.74 0.94 -5.78
CA TYR A 279 -13.17 -0.12 -6.59
C TYR A 279 -12.70 0.38 -7.96
N HIS A 280 -13.44 1.29 -8.60
CA HIS A 280 -13.05 1.92 -9.87
C HIS A 280 -11.98 3.01 -9.75
N GLN A 281 -11.48 3.27 -8.56
CA GLN A 281 -10.29 4.09 -8.34
C GLN A 281 -8.99 3.29 -8.35
N PHE A 282 -9.06 1.99 -8.66
CA PHE A 282 -7.91 1.11 -8.86
C PHE A 282 -6.90 1.77 -9.82
N HIS A 283 -5.61 1.59 -9.51
CA HIS A 283 -4.53 2.32 -10.19
C HIS A 283 -4.41 2.04 -11.69
N ASP A 284 -4.95 0.93 -12.20
CA ASP A 284 -5.00 0.63 -13.63
C ASP A 284 -6.36 0.98 -14.27
N ASP A 285 -7.42 1.14 -13.48
CA ASP A 285 -8.73 1.52 -14.00
C ASP A 285 -8.81 3.05 -14.16
N LEU A 286 -8.65 3.80 -13.06
CA LEU A 286 -8.76 5.26 -13.07
C LEU A 286 -7.70 5.95 -13.93
N THR A 287 -6.49 5.43 -13.97
CA THR A 287 -5.42 5.94 -14.83
C THR A 287 -5.66 5.68 -16.31
N GLY A 288 -6.55 4.72 -16.64
CA GLY A 288 -6.90 4.37 -18.01
C GLY A 288 -5.89 3.44 -18.70
N THR A 289 -5.18 2.65 -17.92
CA THR A 289 -4.31 1.58 -18.43
C THR A 289 -5.07 0.28 -18.67
N SER A 290 -6.23 0.11 -18.04
CA SER A 290 -7.19 -0.95 -18.32
C SER A 290 -8.03 -0.64 -19.58
N ILE A 291 -8.58 -1.69 -20.24
CA ILE A 291 -9.46 -1.58 -21.41
C ILE A 291 -10.92 -1.65 -20.97
#